data_dd3d889489817aefdc7aa29601fbd6da
#
_entry.id   dd3d889489817aefdc7aa29601fbd6da
#
_cell.length_a   1.000
_cell.length_b   1.000
_cell.length_c   1.000
_cell.angle_alpha   90.00
_cell.angle_beta   90.00
_cell.angle_gamma   90.00
#
_symmetry.space_group_name_H-M   'P 1'
#
loop_
_entity.id
_entity.type
_entity.pdbx_description
1 polymer ?
#
loop_
_entity_poly.entity_id
_entity_poly.type
_entity_poly.pdbx_seq_one_letter_code
_entity_poly.pdbx_strand_id
1 'polypeptide(L)' 'MTAEKYQVVFEFSGDSPKEFERFTRFEAHLEERLCAGVVDGHDIGGGVVNLFVITTTPDACVEEVMGSIAPA' A
#
# COMPACT_ATOMS: atom_id res chain seq x y z
N MET A 1 22.36 -6.08 15.56
CA MET A 1 22.10 -4.83 14.84
C MET A 1 20.67 -4.86 14.32
N THR A 2 19.88 -3.87 14.68
CA THR A 2 18.49 -3.80 14.24
C THR A 2 18.40 -3.04 12.92
N ALA A 3 17.66 -3.57 11.98
CA ALA A 3 17.42 -2.90 10.72
C ALA A 3 16.49 -1.71 10.93
N GLU A 4 16.74 -0.61 10.25
CA GLU A 4 15.86 0.53 10.28
C GLU A 4 14.53 0.19 9.61
N LYS A 5 13.46 0.69 10.21
CA LYS A 5 12.13 0.57 9.63
C LYS A 5 11.76 1.87 8.95
N TYR A 6 11.15 1.75 7.79
CA TYR A 6 10.70 2.88 6.99
C TYR A 6 9.20 2.79 6.80
N GLN A 7 8.55 3.93 6.78
CA GLN A 7 7.15 3.99 6.38
C GLN A 7 7.11 4.45 4.93
N VAL A 8 6.52 3.65 4.07
CA VAL A 8 6.32 4.01 2.67
C VAL A 8 4.86 4.35 2.50
N VAL A 9 4.59 5.45 1.83
CA VAL A 9 3.22 5.93 1.60
C VAL A 9 2.92 5.81 0.11
N PHE A 10 1.84 5.10 -0.21
CA PHE A 10 1.35 4.96 -1.58
C PHE A 10 0.05 5.74 -1.68
N GLU A 11 -0.02 6.63 -2.67
CA GLU A 11 -1.18 7.48 -2.87
C GLU A 11 -2.07 6.94 -3.99
N PHE A 12 -3.35 6.80 -3.72
CA PHE A 12 -4.33 6.30 -4.68
C PHE A 12 -5.49 7.27 -4.78
N SER A 13 -6.17 7.23 -5.92
CA SER A 13 -7.39 7.98 -6.08
C SER A 13 -8.52 7.30 -5.30
N GLY A 14 -9.31 8.10 -4.61
CA GLY A 14 -10.46 7.63 -3.85
C GLY A 14 -11.68 8.51 -4.07
N ASP A 15 -11.79 9.11 -5.26
CA ASP A 15 -12.84 10.08 -5.59
C ASP A 15 -14.23 9.48 -5.65
N SER A 16 -14.36 8.18 -5.84
CA SER A 16 -15.66 7.55 -5.95
C SER A 16 -15.73 6.30 -5.06
N PRO A 17 -16.95 5.87 -4.68
CA PRO A 17 -17.10 4.63 -3.92
C PRO A 17 -16.49 3.43 -4.62
N LYS A 18 -16.54 3.42 -5.94
CA LYS A 18 -15.97 2.33 -6.74
C LYS A 18 -14.45 2.28 -6.65
N GLU A 19 -13.80 3.43 -6.70
CA GLU A 19 -12.36 3.51 -6.56
C GLU A 19 -11.92 3.13 -5.16
N PHE A 20 -12.65 3.57 -4.15
CA PHE A 20 -12.36 3.20 -2.79
C PHE A 20 -12.55 1.69 -2.57
N GLU A 21 -13.56 1.11 -3.18
CA GLU A 21 -13.77 -0.34 -3.11
C GLU A 21 -12.59 -1.10 -3.73
N ARG A 22 -12.09 -0.64 -4.87
CA ARG A 22 -10.90 -1.22 -5.50
C ARG A 22 -9.70 -1.12 -4.56
N PHE A 23 -9.54 0.04 -3.93
CA PHE A 23 -8.45 0.23 -2.98
C PHE A 23 -8.54 -0.77 -1.83
N THR A 24 -9.71 -0.93 -1.22
CA THR A 24 -9.86 -1.82 -0.07
C THR A 24 -9.57 -3.28 -0.44
N ARG A 25 -9.92 -3.69 -1.64
CA ARG A 25 -9.59 -5.02 -2.14
C ARG A 25 -8.09 -5.19 -2.32
N PHE A 26 -7.44 -4.16 -2.86
CA PHE A 26 -6.00 -4.17 -3.05
C PHE A 26 -5.28 -4.20 -1.69
N GLU A 27 -5.74 -3.39 -0.75
CA GLU A 27 -5.18 -3.38 0.60
C GLU A 27 -5.29 -4.77 1.25
N ALA A 28 -6.44 -5.40 1.15
CA ALA A 28 -6.64 -6.73 1.70
C ALA A 28 -5.71 -7.76 1.06
N HIS A 29 -5.51 -7.64 -0.25
CA HIS A 29 -4.58 -8.50 -0.97
C HIS A 29 -3.15 -8.33 -0.44
N LEU A 30 -2.73 -7.09 -0.24
CA LEU A 30 -1.39 -6.81 0.29
C LEU A 30 -1.24 -7.30 1.72
N GLU A 31 -2.26 -7.12 2.56
CA GLU A 31 -2.21 -7.61 3.95
C GLU A 31 -1.95 -9.12 3.99
N GLU A 32 -2.50 -9.84 3.02
CA GLU A 32 -2.38 -11.28 2.96
C GLU A 32 -1.10 -11.74 2.28
N ARG A 33 -0.60 -10.99 1.28
CA ARG A 33 0.44 -11.47 0.37
C ARG A 33 1.76 -10.71 0.40
N LEU A 34 1.79 -9.52 0.97
CA LEU A 34 3.00 -8.70 0.94
C LEU A 34 4.13 -9.35 1.73
N CYS A 35 5.27 -9.55 1.06
CA CYS A 35 6.45 -10.16 1.66
C CYS A 35 7.46 -9.13 2.15
N ALA A 36 7.61 -8.03 1.41
CA ALA A 36 8.65 -7.03 1.68
C ALA A 36 8.20 -5.93 2.64
N GLY A 37 7.11 -6.15 3.36
CA GLY A 37 6.63 -5.16 4.32
C GLY A 37 5.34 -5.60 4.97
N VAL A 38 4.81 -4.73 5.81
CA VAL A 38 3.55 -4.98 6.52
C VAL A 38 2.64 -3.77 6.33
N VAL A 39 1.41 -4.02 5.93
CA VAL A 39 0.42 -2.95 5.80
C VAL A 39 0.09 -2.43 7.20
N ASP A 40 0.26 -1.13 7.40
CA ASP A 40 0.01 -0.47 8.68
C ASP A 40 -1.39 0.15 8.73
N GLY A 41 -1.97 0.41 7.59
CA GLY A 41 -3.29 1.00 7.50
C GLY A 41 -3.37 1.99 6.37
N HIS A 42 -4.44 2.77 6.36
CA HIS A 42 -4.64 3.79 5.35
C HIS A 42 -5.33 5.00 5.95
N ASP A 43 -5.28 6.09 5.19
CA ASP A 43 -5.92 7.35 5.54
C ASP A 43 -6.64 7.85 4.29
N ILE A 44 -7.79 8.49 4.45
CA ILE A 44 -8.57 8.98 3.33
C ILE A 44 -8.99 10.42 3.57
N GLY A 45 -8.90 11.24 2.55
CA GLY A 45 -9.33 12.62 2.62
C GLY A 45 -9.10 13.34 1.30
N GLY A 46 -10.00 14.26 0.96
CA GLY A 46 -9.88 15.06 -0.25
C GLY A 46 -9.81 14.27 -1.55
N GLY A 47 -10.48 13.11 -1.59
CA GLY A 47 -10.47 12.27 -2.80
C GLY A 47 -9.21 11.45 -2.99
N VAL A 48 -8.36 11.39 -1.96
CA VAL A 48 -7.09 10.68 -2.00
C VAL A 48 -7.04 9.66 -0.88
N VAL A 49 -6.53 8.48 -1.17
CA VAL A 49 -6.28 7.45 -0.16
C VAL A 49 -4.79 7.23 -0.06
N ASN A 50 -4.25 7.30 1.15
CA ASN A 50 -2.85 7.04 1.41
C ASN A 50 -2.73 5.69 2.10
N LEU A 51 -1.97 4.78 1.51
CA LEU A 51 -1.68 3.47 2.09
C LEU A 51 -0.33 3.51 2.76
N PHE A 52 -0.27 3.11 4.03
CA PHE A 52 0.96 3.11 4.80
C PHE A 52 1.49 1.69 4.93
N VAL A 53 2.75 1.49 4.58
CA VAL A 53 3.43 0.20 4.67
C VAL A 53 4.73 0.37 5.43
N ILE A 54 4.95 -0.48 6.42
CA ILE A 54 6.19 -0.48 7.20
C ILE A 54 7.10 -1.56 6.63
N THR A 55 8.35 -1.20 6.36
CA THR A 55 9.30 -2.11 5.76
C THR A 55 10.73 -1.79 6.20
N THR A 56 11.58 -2.80 6.19
CA THR A 56 13.03 -2.62 6.36
C THR A 56 13.74 -2.54 5.01
N THR A 57 13.02 -2.81 3.91
CA THR A 57 13.57 -2.83 2.56
C THR A 57 12.69 -1.99 1.62
N PRO A 58 12.75 -0.65 1.73
CA PRO A 58 11.80 0.20 1.01
C PRO A 58 11.82 0.00 -0.52
N ASP A 59 12.98 -0.19 -1.13
CA ASP A 59 13.04 -0.40 -2.57
C ASP A 59 12.34 -1.68 -2.99
N ALA A 60 12.59 -2.77 -2.28
CA ALA A 60 11.93 -4.05 -2.57
C ALA A 60 10.43 -3.95 -2.30
N CYS A 61 10.04 -3.22 -1.25
CA CYS A 61 8.64 -3.02 -0.92
C CYS A 61 7.90 -2.27 -2.02
N VAL A 62 8.48 -1.15 -2.50
CA VAL A 62 7.88 -0.38 -3.59
C VAL A 62 7.75 -1.26 -4.84
N GLU A 63 8.79 -2.00 -5.16
CA GLU A 63 8.78 -2.88 -6.32
C GLU A 63 7.69 -3.94 -6.23
N GLU A 64 7.54 -4.55 -5.08
CA GLU A 64 6.51 -5.56 -4.87
C GLU A 64 5.11 -4.97 -4.95
N VAL A 65 4.87 -3.84 -4.29
CA VAL A 65 3.56 -3.19 -4.30
C VAL A 65 3.20 -2.75 -5.71
N MET A 66 4.13 -2.09 -6.41
CA MET A 66 3.88 -1.63 -7.77
C MET A 66 3.64 -2.79 -8.72
N GLY A 67 4.35 -3.89 -8.53
CA GLY A 67 4.13 -5.09 -9.32
C GLY A 67 2.80 -5.76 -9.06
N SER A 68 2.21 -5.53 -7.89
CA SER A 68 0.90 -6.07 -7.53
C SER A 68 -0.25 -5.24 -8.12
N ILE A 69 0.03 -4.02 -8.56
CA ILE A 69 -0.94 -3.20 -9.29
C ILE A 69 -0.93 -3.72 -10.72
N ALA A 70 -1.64 -4.82 -10.93
CA ALA A 70 -1.61 -5.47 -12.23
C ALA A 70 -2.26 -4.59 -13.29
N PRO A 71 -1.66 -4.48 -14.45
CA PRO A 71 -2.36 -3.90 -15.57
C PRO A 71 -3.58 -4.76 -15.89
N ALA A 72 -4.65 -4.11 -16.24
CA ALA A 72 -5.89 -4.79 -16.56
C ALA A 72 -5.70 -5.77 -17.73
#